data_0e58e87a47167626a38a193ae656e975
#
_entry.id   0e58e87a47167626a38a193ae656e975
#
_cell.length_a   1.000
_cell.length_b   1.000
_cell.length_c   1.000
_cell.angle_alpha   90.00
_cell.angle_beta   90.00
_cell.angle_gamma   90.00
#
_symmetry.space_group_name_H-M   'P 1'
#
loop_
_entity.id
_entity.type
_entity.pdbx_description
1 polymer ?
#
loop_
_entity_poly.entity_id
_entity_poly.type
_entity_poly.pdbx_seq_one_letter_code
_entity_poly.pdbx_strand_id
1 'polypeptide(L)'
;SLGAVTAALTLAFQNQEVVCETPVTNKMTTVTRKPDISKLDLNVLDDCKAPMRTRMETYVKWLQYQLVTAMQEEENAVNHGEIPAEFIVERWIRKEGGEGVSCVIQNGATFEKGGANVSVVYGKLPPQAIRQMSADHGNLLERVGYQTEGPDAEVDGLPFFATGLSVVIHPKNPMSPTSHFNYRYFELMHPEKLKNGSPNPRYDPNEPAAWWFGGGA
;
A
#
# COMPACT_ATOMS: atom_id res chain seq x y z
N SER A 1 15.65 7.79 5.68
CA SER A 1 14.87 8.89 5.12
C SER A 1 13.74 8.33 4.25
N LEU A 2 12.57 8.95 4.32
CA LEU A 2 11.34 8.52 3.60
C LEU A 2 11.57 8.36 2.07
N GLY A 3 12.53 9.08 1.51
CA GLY A 3 12.86 9.05 0.09
C GLY A 3 13.35 7.70 -0.43
N ALA A 4 14.03 6.92 0.40
CA ALA A 4 14.66 5.68 -0.03
C ALA A 4 13.66 4.53 -0.22
N VAL A 5 12.67 4.41 0.66
CA VAL A 5 11.59 3.38 0.49
C VAL A 5 10.72 3.72 -0.72
N THR A 6 10.49 5.00 -0.95
CA THR A 6 9.79 5.47 -2.16
C THR A 6 10.62 5.18 -3.40
N ALA A 7 11.94 5.40 -3.38
CA ALA A 7 12.84 5.13 -4.49
C ALA A 7 12.97 3.63 -4.78
N ALA A 8 13.10 2.78 -3.77
CA ALA A 8 13.19 1.33 -3.96
C ALA A 8 11.90 0.72 -4.50
N LEU A 9 10.75 1.17 -4.03
CA LEU A 9 9.45 0.81 -4.60
C LEU A 9 9.30 1.36 -6.03
N THR A 10 9.73 2.59 -6.29
CA THR A 10 9.71 3.21 -7.63
C THR A 10 10.64 2.47 -8.58
N LEU A 11 11.83 2.05 -8.15
CA LEU A 11 12.78 1.31 -8.98
C LEU A 11 12.37 -0.15 -9.21
N ALA A 12 11.72 -0.80 -8.27
CA ALA A 12 11.06 -2.08 -8.51
C ALA A 12 9.96 -1.97 -9.60
N PHE A 13 9.43 -0.76 -9.79
CA PHE A 13 8.47 -0.44 -10.85
C PHE A 13 9.11 0.14 -12.13
N GLN A 14 10.32 0.73 -12.07
CA GLN A 14 10.96 1.41 -13.21
C GLN A 14 11.88 0.52 -14.05
N ASN A 15 12.37 -0.61 -13.54
CA ASN A 15 13.24 -1.51 -14.31
C ASN A 15 12.50 -2.58 -15.15
N GLN A 16 11.19 -2.53 -15.22
CA GLN A 16 10.48 -3.04 -16.39
C GLN A 16 10.37 -1.88 -17.37
N GLU A 17 10.92 -2.04 -18.57
CA GLU A 17 10.64 -1.15 -19.69
C GLU A 17 9.13 -0.89 -19.66
N VAL A 18 8.78 0.35 -19.40
CA VAL A 18 7.41 0.83 -19.49
C VAL A 18 7.11 0.91 -20.99
N VAL A 19 6.94 -0.24 -21.61
CA VAL A 19 6.01 -0.31 -22.70
C VAL A 19 4.68 0.05 -22.05
N CYS A 20 4.16 1.20 -22.42
CA CYS A 20 2.87 1.70 -21.99
C CYS A 20 1.77 0.88 -22.68
N GLU A 21 1.83 -0.43 -22.53
CA GLU A 21 0.70 -1.30 -22.64
C GLU A 21 -0.01 -1.18 -21.31
N THR A 22 -1.11 -0.44 -21.31
CA THR A 22 -2.03 -0.43 -20.16
C THR A 22 -2.20 -1.88 -19.73
N PRO A 23 -1.74 -2.27 -18.52
CA PRO A 23 -2.01 -3.61 -18.04
C PRO A 23 -3.53 -3.75 -18.07
N VAL A 24 -4.04 -4.81 -18.66
CA VAL A 24 -5.46 -5.17 -18.61
C VAL A 24 -5.72 -5.55 -17.16
N THR A 25 -5.81 -4.54 -16.33
CA THR A 25 -6.40 -4.65 -15.02
C THR A 25 -7.88 -4.88 -15.27
N ASN A 26 -8.44 -5.97 -14.81
CA ASN A 26 -9.88 -6.10 -14.66
C ASN A 26 -10.34 -4.98 -13.72
N LYS A 27 -10.59 -3.81 -14.28
CA LYS A 27 -11.24 -2.72 -13.56
C LYS A 27 -12.68 -3.14 -13.35
N MET A 28 -13.00 -3.59 -12.16
CA MET A 28 -14.38 -3.64 -11.71
C MET A 28 -14.77 -2.23 -11.27
N THR A 29 -15.28 -1.45 -12.20
CA THR A 29 -15.91 -0.16 -11.87
C THR A 29 -17.29 -0.46 -11.28
N THR A 30 -17.36 -0.54 -9.97
CA THR A 30 -18.65 -0.52 -9.29
C THR A 30 -18.87 0.94 -8.88
N VAL A 31 -19.92 1.56 -9.38
CA VAL A 31 -20.33 2.91 -8.94
C VAL A 31 -20.88 2.77 -7.51
N THR A 32 -19.96 2.72 -6.55
CA THR A 32 -20.28 2.79 -5.13
C THR A 32 -19.71 4.10 -4.61
N ARG A 33 -20.50 4.82 -3.83
CA ARG A 33 -20.13 6.14 -3.28
C ARG A 33 -19.09 6.07 -2.16
N LYS A 34 -18.86 4.89 -1.60
CA LYS A 34 -17.93 4.63 -0.49
C LYS A 34 -17.22 3.29 -0.69
N PRO A 35 -15.98 3.16 -0.23
CA PRO A 35 -15.32 1.85 -0.20
C PRO A 35 -16.08 0.88 0.72
N ASP A 36 -16.20 -0.37 0.28
CA ASP A 36 -16.89 -1.40 1.04
C ASP A 36 -15.96 -1.99 2.11
N ILE A 37 -16.30 -1.79 3.37
CA ILE A 37 -15.58 -2.34 4.53
C ILE A 37 -16.38 -3.43 5.26
N SER A 38 -17.51 -3.86 4.72
CA SER A 38 -18.39 -4.86 5.37
C SER A 38 -17.71 -6.18 5.68
N LYS A 39 -16.62 -6.48 4.98
CA LYS A 39 -15.82 -7.71 5.15
C LYS A 39 -14.59 -7.52 6.04
N LEU A 40 -14.34 -6.32 6.55
CA LEU A 40 -13.22 -6.07 7.45
C LEU A 40 -13.59 -6.49 8.88
N ASP A 41 -12.76 -7.32 9.46
CA ASP A 41 -12.81 -7.59 10.90
C ASP A 41 -12.01 -6.52 11.65
N LEU A 42 -12.71 -5.52 12.19
CA LEU A 42 -12.07 -4.43 12.92
C LEU A 42 -11.51 -4.85 14.28
N ASN A 43 -11.95 -5.99 14.85
CA ASN A 43 -11.39 -6.49 16.10
C ASN A 43 -9.91 -6.87 15.96
N VAL A 44 -9.47 -7.17 14.77
CA VAL A 44 -8.06 -7.42 14.44
C VAL A 44 -7.14 -6.25 14.81
N LEU A 45 -7.65 -5.01 14.84
CA LEU A 45 -6.84 -3.83 15.18
C LEU A 45 -6.38 -3.85 16.63
N ASP A 46 -7.19 -4.40 17.52
CA ASP A 46 -6.89 -4.50 18.96
C ASP A 46 -6.24 -5.84 19.34
N ASP A 47 -6.22 -6.81 18.42
CA ASP A 47 -5.56 -8.10 18.65
C ASP A 47 -4.03 -7.96 18.48
N CYS A 48 -3.33 -7.87 19.62
CA CYS A 48 -1.85 -7.79 19.61
C CYS A 48 -1.16 -9.08 19.10
N LYS A 49 -1.88 -10.20 18.97
CA LYS A 49 -1.35 -11.46 18.43
C LYS A 49 -1.52 -11.57 16.92
N ALA A 50 -2.40 -10.77 16.34
CA ALA A 50 -2.58 -10.76 14.90
C ALA A 50 -1.31 -10.22 14.19
N PRO A 51 -0.91 -10.83 13.06
CA PRO A 51 0.23 -10.34 12.29
C PRO A 51 0.09 -8.86 11.95
N MET A 52 1.19 -8.09 12.04
CA MET A 52 1.15 -6.65 11.80
C MET A 52 0.65 -6.32 10.39
N ARG A 53 0.97 -7.14 9.37
CA ARG A 53 0.44 -6.98 8.01
C ARG A 53 -1.09 -6.95 7.96
N THR A 54 -1.74 -7.87 8.68
CA THR A 54 -3.21 -7.96 8.73
C THR A 54 -3.80 -6.74 9.44
N ARG A 55 -3.21 -6.33 10.56
CA ARG A 55 -3.63 -5.13 11.29
C ARG A 55 -3.49 -3.88 10.44
N MET A 56 -2.33 -3.70 9.76
CA MET A 56 -2.08 -2.54 8.91
C MET A 56 -2.96 -2.50 7.67
N GLU A 57 -3.20 -3.64 7.03
CA GLU A 57 -4.13 -3.71 5.90
C GLU A 57 -5.54 -3.30 6.32
N THR A 58 -6.04 -3.85 7.42
CA THR A 58 -7.35 -3.49 7.98
C THR A 58 -7.41 -2.01 8.34
N TYR A 59 -6.35 -1.48 8.98
CA TYR A 59 -6.29 -0.08 9.37
C TYR A 59 -6.34 0.89 8.19
N VAL A 60 -5.54 0.68 7.15
CA VAL A 60 -5.53 1.61 6.00
C VAL A 60 -6.83 1.57 5.21
N LYS A 61 -7.47 0.40 5.09
CA LYS A 61 -8.79 0.25 4.47
C LYS A 61 -9.89 0.97 5.29
N TRP A 62 -9.87 0.79 6.61
CA TRP A 62 -10.77 1.50 7.51
C TRP A 62 -10.56 3.02 7.48
N LEU A 63 -9.30 3.47 7.50
CA LEU A 63 -8.97 4.89 7.44
C LEU A 63 -9.39 5.53 6.12
N GLN A 64 -9.23 4.83 4.98
CA GLN A 64 -9.76 5.28 3.69
C GLN A 64 -11.29 5.50 3.77
N TYR A 65 -12.00 4.54 4.33
CA TYR A 65 -13.46 4.65 4.50
C TYR A 65 -13.85 5.86 5.35
N GLN A 66 -13.16 6.11 6.47
CA GLN A 66 -13.42 7.26 7.35
C GLN A 66 -13.20 8.58 6.62
N LEU A 67 -12.07 8.69 5.91
CA LEU A 67 -11.74 9.90 5.16
C LEU A 67 -12.72 10.17 4.02
N VAL A 68 -13.03 9.16 3.21
CA VAL A 68 -14.00 9.30 2.12
C VAL A 68 -15.38 9.66 2.67
N THR A 69 -15.77 9.09 3.81
CA THR A 69 -17.04 9.42 4.46
C THR A 69 -17.08 10.86 4.93
N ALA A 70 -16.06 11.32 5.67
CA ALA A 70 -15.98 12.68 6.16
C ALA A 70 -15.95 13.71 5.00
N MET A 71 -15.16 13.46 3.97
CA MET A 71 -15.11 14.34 2.80
C MET A 71 -16.45 14.40 2.06
N GLN A 72 -17.18 13.28 1.95
CA GLN A 72 -18.50 13.27 1.32
C GLN A 72 -19.53 13.99 2.18
N GLU A 73 -19.45 13.92 3.49
CA GLU A 73 -20.31 14.65 4.42
C GLU A 73 -20.09 16.17 4.30
N GLU A 74 -18.85 16.63 4.22
CA GLU A 74 -18.53 18.04 3.98
C GLU A 74 -19.03 18.52 2.61
N GLU A 75 -18.89 17.72 1.56
CA GLU A 75 -19.38 18.05 0.23
C GLU A 75 -20.91 18.19 0.23
N ASN A 76 -21.61 17.28 0.94
CA ASN A 76 -23.06 17.31 1.06
C ASN A 76 -23.57 18.52 1.88
N ALA A 77 -22.79 18.96 2.89
CA ALA A 77 -23.17 20.05 3.78
C ALA A 77 -23.13 21.44 3.10
N VAL A 78 -22.21 21.62 2.14
CA VAL A 78 -22.02 22.91 1.42
C VAL A 78 -22.94 23.02 0.21
N ASN A 79 -23.68 22.00 -0.12
CA ASN A 79 -24.55 21.98 -1.29
C ASN A 79 -25.73 22.95 -1.16
N HIS A 80 -25.67 24.04 -1.91
CA HIS A 80 -26.70 25.07 -1.98
C HIS A 80 -27.92 24.73 -2.89
N GLY A 81 -28.29 23.43 -2.93
CA GLY A 81 -29.43 22.96 -3.75
C GLY A 81 -29.01 22.31 -5.09
N GLU A 82 -27.73 22.20 -5.34
CA GLU A 82 -27.18 21.45 -6.46
C GLU A 82 -26.94 19.97 -6.06
N ILE A 83 -26.80 19.09 -7.03
CA ILE A 83 -26.45 17.69 -6.75
C ILE A 83 -24.98 17.67 -6.30
N PRO A 84 -24.68 17.21 -5.06
CA PRO A 84 -23.32 17.19 -4.58
C PRO A 84 -22.45 16.24 -5.42
N ALA A 85 -21.18 16.59 -5.58
CA ALA A 85 -20.22 15.68 -6.19
C ALA A 85 -20.06 14.42 -5.33
N GLU A 86 -19.86 13.29 -5.97
CA GLU A 86 -19.79 12.00 -5.32
C GLU A 86 -18.45 11.32 -5.62
N PHE A 87 -17.96 10.55 -4.66
CA PHE A 87 -16.79 9.71 -4.89
C PHE A 87 -17.08 8.60 -5.90
N ILE A 88 -16.15 8.42 -6.82
CA ILE A 88 -16.06 7.26 -7.72
C ILE A 88 -15.07 6.29 -7.09
N VAL A 89 -15.51 5.06 -6.85
CA VAL A 89 -14.69 4.01 -6.25
C VAL A 89 -14.33 2.99 -7.32
N GLU A 90 -13.03 2.83 -7.55
CA GLU A 90 -12.48 1.83 -8.47
C GLU A 90 -11.64 0.82 -7.72
N ARG A 91 -11.82 -0.47 -8.04
CA ARG A 91 -10.96 -1.57 -7.55
C ARG A 91 -10.08 -2.08 -8.67
N TRP A 92 -8.87 -2.45 -8.33
CA TRP A 92 -7.94 -3.08 -9.25
C TRP A 92 -7.22 -4.24 -8.57
N ILE A 93 -6.85 -5.24 -9.38
CA ILE A 93 -6.13 -6.44 -8.93
C ILE A 93 -4.86 -6.56 -9.75
N ARG A 94 -3.72 -6.82 -9.08
CA ARG A 94 -2.43 -7.08 -9.73
C ARG A 94 -2.28 -8.55 -10.08
N LYS A 95 -1.71 -8.82 -11.25
CA LYS A 95 -1.38 -10.20 -11.68
C LYS A 95 -0.31 -10.84 -10.77
N GLU A 96 0.66 -10.05 -10.31
CA GLU A 96 1.79 -10.49 -9.48
C GLU A 96 1.41 -10.61 -8.00
N GLY A 97 0.22 -10.28 -7.63
CA GLY A 97 -0.31 -10.31 -6.26
C GLY A 97 -0.56 -8.94 -5.66
N GLY A 98 -1.75 -8.79 -5.16
CA GLY A 98 -2.23 -7.58 -4.51
C GLY A 98 -3.45 -6.96 -5.18
N GLU A 99 -3.99 -5.99 -4.52
CA GLU A 99 -5.19 -5.24 -4.91
C GLU A 99 -5.10 -3.79 -4.46
N GLY A 100 -6.01 -2.97 -4.95
CA GLY A 100 -6.17 -1.63 -4.40
C GLY A 100 -7.55 -1.06 -4.66
N VAL A 101 -7.83 0.00 -3.93
CA VAL A 101 -9.08 0.76 -4.02
C VAL A 101 -8.74 2.23 -4.17
N SER A 102 -9.19 2.82 -5.25
CA SER A 102 -9.07 4.26 -5.53
C SER A 102 -10.42 4.91 -5.35
N CYS A 103 -10.48 5.95 -4.53
CA CYS A 103 -11.66 6.77 -4.31
C CYS A 103 -11.33 8.18 -4.79
N VAL A 104 -12.04 8.68 -5.80
CA VAL A 104 -11.77 9.98 -6.41
C VAL A 104 -13.05 10.81 -6.46
N ILE A 105 -12.97 12.06 -6.01
CA ILE A 105 -14.02 13.09 -6.16
C ILE A 105 -13.50 14.20 -7.06
N GLN A 106 -14.37 14.80 -7.89
CA GLN A 106 -14.03 15.90 -8.76
C GLN A 106 -15.22 16.88 -8.89
N ASN A 107 -14.87 18.15 -9.15
CA ASN A 107 -15.84 19.23 -9.44
C ASN A 107 -16.88 19.42 -8.32
N GLY A 108 -16.48 19.22 -7.08
CA GLY A 108 -17.33 19.43 -5.92
C GLY A 108 -17.48 20.91 -5.55
N ALA A 109 -18.35 21.20 -4.61
CA ALA A 109 -18.55 22.53 -4.06
C ALA A 109 -17.42 22.91 -3.08
N THR A 110 -16.93 21.95 -2.31
CA THR A 110 -15.82 22.10 -1.35
C THR A 110 -14.50 21.65 -1.94
N PHE A 111 -14.49 20.50 -2.63
CA PHE A 111 -13.29 19.89 -3.19
C PHE A 111 -13.31 19.98 -4.72
N GLU A 112 -12.33 20.72 -5.26
CA GLU A 112 -12.11 20.74 -6.72
C GLU A 112 -11.72 19.36 -7.21
N LYS A 113 -10.80 18.71 -6.49
CA LYS A 113 -10.37 17.33 -6.74
C LYS A 113 -9.82 16.70 -5.45
N GLY A 114 -10.21 15.46 -5.19
CA GLY A 114 -9.67 14.69 -4.08
C GLY A 114 -9.48 13.24 -4.46
N GLY A 115 -8.47 12.61 -3.85
CA GLY A 115 -8.20 11.19 -4.03
C GLY A 115 -7.73 10.56 -2.73
N ALA A 116 -8.31 9.42 -2.38
CA ALA A 116 -7.88 8.57 -1.28
C ALA A 116 -7.68 7.15 -1.82
N ASN A 117 -6.41 6.71 -1.89
CA ASN A 117 -6.04 5.47 -2.56
C ASN A 117 -5.36 4.51 -1.59
N VAL A 118 -5.90 3.32 -1.46
CA VAL A 118 -5.29 2.21 -0.73
C VAL A 118 -4.69 1.22 -1.71
N SER A 119 -3.50 0.75 -1.39
CA SER A 119 -2.86 -0.37 -2.09
C SER A 119 -2.42 -1.44 -1.10
N VAL A 120 -2.59 -2.69 -1.49
CA VAL A 120 -2.08 -3.88 -0.81
C VAL A 120 -1.29 -4.65 -1.86
N VAL A 121 0.00 -4.80 -1.67
CA VAL A 121 0.91 -5.39 -2.66
C VAL A 121 1.79 -6.42 -1.99
N TYR A 122 1.90 -7.58 -2.59
CA TYR A 122 2.80 -8.63 -2.13
C TYR A 122 3.43 -9.37 -3.32
N GLY A 123 4.53 -10.04 -3.05
CA GLY A 123 5.26 -10.74 -4.08
C GLY A 123 6.67 -11.11 -3.61
N LYS A 124 7.60 -11.24 -4.55
CA LYS A 124 9.02 -11.45 -4.25
C LYS A 124 9.83 -10.24 -4.66
N LEU A 125 10.64 -9.74 -3.74
CA LEU A 125 11.57 -8.66 -3.99
C LEU A 125 12.87 -9.27 -4.57
N PRO A 126 13.29 -8.88 -5.78
CA PRO A 126 14.48 -9.45 -6.40
C PRO A 126 15.75 -9.06 -5.63
N PRO A 127 16.84 -9.88 -5.71
CA PRO A 127 18.09 -9.64 -4.96
C PRO A 127 18.70 -8.26 -5.21
N GLN A 128 18.56 -7.71 -6.41
CA GLN A 128 19.05 -6.38 -6.73
C GLN A 128 18.33 -5.28 -5.93
N ALA A 129 17.01 -5.37 -5.81
CA ALA A 129 16.22 -4.42 -5.03
C ALA A 129 16.52 -4.54 -3.53
N ILE A 130 16.74 -5.76 -3.03
CA ILE A 130 17.14 -6.00 -1.64
C ILE A 130 18.49 -5.35 -1.35
N ARG A 131 19.48 -5.50 -2.24
CA ARG A 131 20.81 -4.85 -2.11
C ARG A 131 20.70 -3.33 -2.09
N GLN A 132 19.86 -2.75 -2.95
CA GLN A 132 19.65 -1.31 -2.96
C GLN A 132 18.98 -0.81 -1.68
N MET A 133 17.96 -1.48 -1.20
CA MET A 133 17.34 -1.17 0.10
C MET A 133 18.35 -1.29 1.25
N SER A 134 19.24 -2.27 1.19
CA SER A 134 20.29 -2.44 2.21
C SER A 134 21.29 -1.29 2.24
N ALA A 135 21.62 -0.71 1.07
CA ALA A 135 22.50 0.45 0.98
C ALA A 135 21.86 1.70 1.62
N ASP A 136 20.54 1.85 1.43
CA ASP A 136 19.78 3.00 1.94
C ASP A 136 19.42 2.88 3.43
N HIS A 137 19.23 1.66 3.94
CA HIS A 137 18.80 1.38 5.32
C HIS A 137 19.87 0.72 6.20
N GLY A 138 21.13 0.81 5.83
CA GLY A 138 22.28 0.38 6.60
C GLY A 138 22.19 -1.07 7.11
N ASN A 139 22.94 -1.98 6.49
CA ASN A 139 23.10 -3.37 6.90
C ASN A 139 21.81 -4.21 6.96
N LEU A 140 20.80 -3.88 6.14
CA LEU A 140 19.55 -4.66 6.09
C LEU A 140 19.81 -6.14 5.80
N LEU A 141 20.70 -6.45 4.82
CA LEU A 141 21.06 -7.83 4.48
C LEU A 141 21.67 -8.58 5.66
N GLU A 142 22.54 -7.90 6.42
CA GLU A 142 23.17 -8.45 7.62
C GLU A 142 22.15 -8.68 8.73
N ARG A 143 21.26 -7.71 8.98
CA ARG A 143 20.21 -7.82 9.99
C ARG A 143 19.20 -8.92 9.67
N VAL A 144 18.82 -9.06 8.43
CA VAL A 144 17.91 -10.11 7.94
C VAL A 144 18.63 -11.44 7.83
N GLY A 145 19.99 -11.43 7.79
CA GLY A 145 20.79 -12.63 7.59
C GLY A 145 20.57 -13.27 6.22
N TYR A 146 20.22 -12.47 5.22
CA TYR A 146 19.95 -12.95 3.87
C TYR A 146 21.21 -13.50 3.22
N GLN A 147 21.18 -14.78 2.89
CA GLN A 147 22.30 -15.49 2.25
C GLN A 147 21.99 -15.75 0.78
N THR A 148 22.88 -15.28 -0.10
CA THR A 148 22.75 -15.46 -1.54
C THR A 148 23.51 -16.68 -2.06
N GLU A 149 24.46 -17.19 -1.28
CA GLU A 149 25.36 -18.28 -1.66
C GLU A 149 25.46 -19.35 -0.56
N GLY A 150 25.83 -20.56 -0.95
CA GLY A 150 25.99 -21.67 -0.05
C GLY A 150 24.76 -22.58 0.09
N PRO A 151 24.87 -23.67 0.90
CA PRO A 151 23.78 -24.64 1.08
C PRO A 151 22.55 -24.05 1.77
N ASP A 152 22.75 -23.03 2.59
CA ASP A 152 21.70 -22.33 3.33
C ASP A 152 21.22 -21.06 2.61
N ALA A 153 21.60 -20.89 1.34
CA ALA A 153 21.16 -19.75 0.54
C ALA A 153 19.64 -19.74 0.39
N GLU A 154 19.06 -18.56 0.56
CA GLU A 154 17.64 -18.35 0.33
C GLU A 154 17.35 -18.31 -1.18
N VAL A 155 16.12 -18.62 -1.55
CA VAL A 155 15.68 -18.56 -2.96
C VAL A 155 15.83 -17.15 -3.54
N ASP A 156 15.79 -17.04 -4.87
CA ASP A 156 15.97 -15.79 -5.58
C ASP A 156 14.96 -14.72 -5.17
N GLY A 157 15.32 -13.94 -4.15
CA GLY A 157 14.53 -12.86 -3.59
C GLY A 157 13.79 -13.21 -2.30
N LEU A 158 13.34 -12.18 -1.61
CA LEU A 158 12.58 -12.29 -0.36
C LEU A 158 11.09 -11.99 -0.61
N PRO A 159 10.19 -12.77 0.00
CA PRO A 159 8.80 -12.40 0.01
C PRO A 159 8.62 -11.05 0.70
N PHE A 160 7.78 -10.20 0.14
CA PHE A 160 7.44 -8.91 0.73
C PHE A 160 5.94 -8.69 0.77
N PHE A 161 5.52 -7.87 1.69
CA PHE A 161 4.19 -7.30 1.78
C PHE A 161 4.29 -5.79 1.98
N ALA A 162 3.46 -5.05 1.29
CA ALA A 162 3.36 -3.60 1.44
C ALA A 162 1.89 -3.17 1.40
N THR A 163 1.52 -2.31 2.32
CA THR A 163 0.20 -1.68 2.28
C THR A 163 0.31 -0.20 2.64
N GLY A 164 -0.58 0.60 2.10
CA GLY A 164 -0.57 2.02 2.41
C GLY A 164 -1.79 2.76 1.88
N LEU A 165 -1.99 3.93 2.48
CA LEU A 165 -2.97 4.92 2.09
C LEU A 165 -2.22 6.16 1.58
N SER A 166 -2.63 6.66 0.43
CA SER A 166 -2.16 7.92 -0.14
C SER A 166 -3.36 8.81 -0.39
N VAL A 167 -3.30 10.05 0.10
CA VAL A 167 -4.39 11.03 0.02
C VAL A 167 -3.86 12.33 -0.55
N VAL A 168 -4.62 12.90 -1.47
CA VAL A 168 -4.43 14.27 -1.96
C VAL A 168 -5.77 14.98 -2.01
N ILE A 169 -5.82 16.21 -1.53
CA ILE A 169 -7.05 17.03 -1.46
C ILE A 169 -6.73 18.41 -2.02
N HIS A 170 -7.39 18.77 -3.10
CA HIS A 170 -7.39 20.12 -3.67
C HIS A 170 -8.70 20.81 -3.35
N PRO A 171 -8.72 21.78 -2.43
CA PRO A 171 -9.92 22.57 -2.15
C PRO A 171 -10.37 23.37 -3.36
N LYS A 172 -11.66 23.63 -3.46
CA LYS A 172 -12.24 24.54 -4.47
C LYS A 172 -11.76 25.98 -4.28
N ASN A 173 -11.59 26.39 -3.03
CA ASN A 173 -11.06 27.71 -2.69
C ASN A 173 -9.54 27.74 -2.94
N PRO A 174 -9.03 28.56 -3.89
CA PRO A 174 -7.61 28.63 -4.18
C PRO A 174 -6.76 29.20 -3.04
N MET A 175 -7.39 29.83 -2.04
CA MET A 175 -6.69 30.34 -0.85
C MET A 175 -6.53 29.27 0.24
N SER A 176 -7.19 28.12 0.11
CA SER A 176 -7.00 26.98 1.00
C SER A 176 -5.84 26.11 0.50
N PRO A 177 -4.93 25.67 1.39
CA PRO A 177 -3.80 24.85 0.98
C PRO A 177 -4.26 23.45 0.54
N THR A 178 -3.55 22.90 -0.45
CA THR A 178 -3.64 21.48 -0.81
C THR A 178 -3.09 20.63 0.32
N SER A 179 -3.78 19.56 0.66
CA SER A 179 -3.30 18.57 1.60
C SER A 179 -2.86 17.31 0.87
N HIS A 180 -1.67 16.83 1.18
CA HIS A 180 -1.17 15.55 0.67
C HIS A 180 -0.49 14.80 1.80
N PHE A 181 -0.94 13.58 2.07
CA PHE A 181 -0.29 12.73 3.05
C PHE A 181 -0.35 11.26 2.64
N ASN A 182 0.56 10.48 3.19
CA ASN A 182 0.57 9.04 2.98
C ASN A 182 1.07 8.31 4.24
N TYR A 183 0.56 7.09 4.43
CA TYR A 183 1.01 6.14 5.43
C TYR A 183 1.32 4.84 4.71
N ARG A 184 2.48 4.24 5.01
CA ARG A 184 2.93 2.99 4.38
C ARG A 184 3.52 2.05 5.41
N TYR A 185 3.12 0.81 5.31
CA TYR A 185 3.74 -0.31 5.99
C TYR A 185 4.39 -1.21 4.94
N PHE A 186 5.58 -1.68 5.25
CA PHE A 186 6.33 -2.59 4.41
C PHE A 186 7.02 -3.63 5.29
N GLU A 187 7.01 -4.88 4.86
CA GLU A 187 7.73 -5.97 5.51
C GLU A 187 8.39 -6.90 4.52
N LEU A 188 9.49 -7.50 4.95
CA LEU A 188 10.18 -8.61 4.29
C LEU A 188 10.03 -9.85 5.15
N MET A 189 9.80 -10.99 4.49
CA MET A 189 9.70 -12.30 5.13
C MET A 189 10.88 -13.15 4.70
N HIS A 190 11.31 -14.06 5.58
CA HIS A 190 12.12 -15.18 5.11
C HIS A 190 11.27 -16.09 4.23
N PRO A 191 11.83 -16.71 3.20
CA PRO A 191 11.12 -17.72 2.42
C PRO A 191 10.91 -18.98 3.27
N GLU A 192 9.80 -19.66 3.06
CA GLU A 192 9.47 -20.92 3.76
C GLU A 192 10.51 -22.01 3.54
N LYS A 193 11.15 -22.02 2.36
CA LYS A 193 12.15 -23.02 1.97
C LYS A 193 13.44 -22.35 1.51
N LEU A 194 14.55 -22.98 1.81
CA LEU A 194 15.86 -22.65 1.28
C LEU A 194 16.02 -23.11 -0.19
N LYS A 195 17.08 -22.67 -0.87
CA LYS A 195 17.41 -23.07 -2.27
C LYS A 195 17.49 -24.58 -2.46
N ASN A 196 17.99 -25.30 -1.48
CA ASN A 196 18.10 -26.75 -1.49
C ASN A 196 16.75 -27.48 -1.26
N GLY A 197 15.65 -26.75 -1.09
CA GLY A 197 14.31 -27.28 -0.85
C GLY A 197 14.01 -27.63 0.61
N SER A 198 14.98 -27.52 1.52
CA SER A 198 14.75 -27.76 2.95
C SER A 198 13.93 -26.65 3.60
N PRO A 199 13.20 -26.92 4.70
CA PRO A 199 12.53 -25.88 5.48
C PRO A 199 13.54 -24.83 5.96
N ASN A 200 13.17 -23.57 5.86
CA ASN A 200 13.98 -22.47 6.38
C ASN A 200 13.74 -22.31 7.89
N PRO A 201 14.73 -22.52 8.75
CA PRO A 201 14.56 -22.41 10.20
C PRO A 201 14.29 -20.99 10.68
N ARG A 202 14.50 -19.99 9.81
CA ARG A 202 14.22 -18.56 10.09
C ARG A 202 12.82 -18.13 9.69
N TYR A 203 12.08 -19.00 9.01
CA TYR A 203 10.73 -18.67 8.57
C TYR A 203 9.75 -18.73 9.74
N ASP A 204 9.09 -17.60 10.02
CA ASP A 204 7.92 -17.51 10.87
C ASP A 204 6.81 -16.77 10.10
N PRO A 205 5.62 -17.36 9.92
CA PRO A 205 4.52 -16.71 9.21
C PRO A 205 3.97 -15.46 9.91
N ASN A 206 4.26 -15.27 11.19
CA ASN A 206 3.77 -14.17 12.02
C ASN A 206 4.83 -13.09 12.29
N GLU A 207 6.12 -13.42 12.12
CA GLU A 207 7.22 -12.51 12.35
C GLU A 207 7.95 -12.16 11.05
N PRO A 208 7.91 -10.89 10.61
CA PRO A 208 8.70 -10.48 9.47
C PRO A 208 10.19 -10.43 9.80
N ALA A 209 11.03 -10.79 8.84
CA ALA A 209 12.48 -10.65 8.93
C ALA A 209 12.90 -9.17 9.13
N ALA A 210 12.16 -8.25 8.53
CA ALA A 210 12.29 -6.82 8.74
C ALA A 210 10.98 -6.11 8.37
N TRP A 211 10.73 -4.97 9.00
CA TRP A 211 9.56 -4.15 8.69
C TRP A 211 9.84 -2.66 8.88
N TRP A 212 9.07 -1.85 8.19
CA TRP A 212 9.08 -0.39 8.27
C TRP A 212 7.65 0.15 8.26
N PHE A 213 7.46 1.20 9.03
CA PHE A 213 6.30 2.05 8.92
C PHE A 213 6.76 3.49 8.74
N GLY A 214 6.14 4.19 7.81
CA GLY A 214 6.45 5.59 7.57
C GLY A 214 5.26 6.32 7.00
N GLY A 215 5.31 7.63 7.12
CA GLY A 215 4.32 8.54 6.59
C GLY A 215 4.91 9.92 6.41
N GLY A 216 4.17 10.76 5.69
CA GLY A 216 4.49 12.15 5.48
C GLY A 216 3.26 12.94 5.07
N ALA A 217 3.28 14.24 5.36
CA ALA A 217 2.24 15.20 5.01
C ALA A 217 2.87 16.49 4.50
#